data_e021726e4a565e106d8a1ac77428e650
#
_entry.id   e021726e4a565e106d8a1ac77428e650
#
_cell.length_a   1.000
_cell.length_b   1.000
_cell.length_c   1.000
_cell.angle_alpha   90.00
_cell.angle_beta   90.00
_cell.angle_gamma   90.00
#
_symmetry.space_group_name_H-M   'P 1'
#
loop_
_entity.id
_entity.type
_entity.pdbx_description
1 polymer ?
#
loop_
_entity_poly.entity_id
_entity_poly.type
_entity_poly.pdbx_seq_one_letter_code
_entity_poly.pdbx_strand_id
1 'polypeptide(L)'
;MMGSQGQAAKPVKLLDPISAAATANATSAWIDVREAEGDIQFVNQMGVLTAGSLTWTIEDATDGSGTGAAGITPNEGAYAAGATNQIQKRTLNASAVRGWVRCVGTIVTGPSLVAVNIMYHPKYTV
;
A
#
# COMPACT_ATOMS: atom_id res chain seq x y z
N MET A 1 20.39 -22.26 4.53
CA MET A 1 20.07 -21.75 5.23
C MET A 1 19.43 -20.88 4.87
N MET A 2 19.27 -20.62 4.84
CA MET A 2 18.63 -19.73 4.52
C MET A 2 18.94 -18.52 5.05
N GLY A 3 18.94 -17.45 4.41
CA GLY A 3 19.02 -16.20 5.07
C GLY A 3 17.89 -16.02 6.05
N SER A 4 18.06 -15.17 7.00
CA SER A 4 16.97 -14.86 7.91
C SER A 4 15.84 -14.17 7.14
N GLN A 5 14.66 -14.26 7.68
CA GLN A 5 13.52 -13.57 7.10
C GLN A 5 13.75 -12.05 7.05
N GLY A 6 14.43 -11.50 8.04
CA GLY A 6 14.73 -10.08 8.06
C GLY A 6 15.69 -9.65 6.96
N GLN A 7 16.52 -10.57 6.47
CA GLN A 7 17.40 -10.28 5.33
C GLN A 7 16.69 -10.47 4.00
N ALA A 8 15.73 -11.39 3.94
CA ALA A 8 15.02 -11.69 2.71
C ALA A 8 13.94 -10.66 2.40
N ALA A 9 13.24 -10.17 3.40
CA ALA A 9 12.16 -9.22 3.22
C ALA A 9 12.68 -7.80 3.31
N LYS A 10 12.24 -6.94 2.38
CA LYS A 10 12.61 -5.53 2.34
C LYS A 10 11.39 -4.70 2.73
N PRO A 11 11.41 -4.07 3.92
CA PRO A 11 10.34 -3.13 4.27
C PRO A 11 10.55 -1.80 3.55
N VAL A 12 9.48 -1.23 3.05
CA VAL A 12 9.50 0.07 2.40
C VAL A 12 8.33 0.89 2.91
N LYS A 13 8.62 2.11 3.30
CA LYS A 13 7.60 3.06 3.71
C LYS A 13 6.90 3.59 2.45
N LEU A 14 5.62 3.35 2.30
CA LEU A 14 4.87 3.78 1.13
C LEU A 14 4.19 5.12 1.37
N LEU A 15 3.62 5.32 2.54
CA LEU A 15 2.98 6.57 2.92
C LEU A 15 3.37 6.89 4.36
N ASP A 16 3.95 8.08 4.57
CA ASP A 16 4.31 8.53 5.90
C ASP A 16 3.07 8.66 6.80
N PRO A 17 3.22 8.49 8.11
CA PRO A 17 2.13 8.81 9.02
C PRO A 17 1.75 10.29 8.85
N ILE A 18 0.52 10.52 8.42
CA ILE A 18 0.00 11.86 8.20
C ILE A 18 -1.43 11.96 8.72
N SER A 19 -1.86 13.19 8.97
CA SER A 19 -3.27 13.48 9.21
C SER A 19 -3.85 13.95 7.88
N ALA A 20 -4.62 13.10 7.25
CA ALA A 20 -5.25 13.43 5.98
C ALA A 20 -6.50 14.28 6.21
N ALA A 21 -6.60 15.37 5.46
CA ALA A 21 -7.69 16.31 5.61
C ALA A 21 -9.03 15.71 5.17
N ALA A 22 -10.10 16.31 5.65
CA ALA A 22 -11.45 15.97 5.23
C ALA A 22 -11.58 16.09 3.71
N THR A 23 -12.21 15.10 3.09
CA THR A 23 -12.47 15.04 1.64
C THR A 23 -11.22 15.03 0.76
N ALA A 24 -10.04 14.86 1.34
CA ALA A 24 -8.81 14.71 0.58
C ALA A 24 -8.43 13.23 0.48
N ASN A 25 -7.74 12.87 -0.58
CA ASN A 25 -7.19 11.53 -0.71
C ASN A 25 -5.81 11.47 -0.08
N ALA A 26 -5.57 10.42 0.69
CA ALA A 26 -4.24 10.10 1.22
C ALA A 26 -3.53 9.23 0.19
N THR A 27 -2.81 9.86 -0.74
CA THR A 27 -2.17 9.16 -1.85
C THR A 27 -0.68 9.06 -1.61
N SER A 28 -0.14 7.85 -1.69
CA SER A 28 1.30 7.64 -1.59
C SER A 28 2.02 8.02 -2.90
N ALA A 29 3.34 8.13 -2.83
CA ALA A 29 4.16 8.18 -4.03
C ALA A 29 4.13 6.82 -4.74
N TRP A 30 4.52 6.81 -6.01
CA TRP A 30 4.74 5.58 -6.75
C TRP A 30 6.03 4.92 -6.27
N ILE A 31 5.97 3.62 -6.02
CA ILE A 31 7.12 2.83 -5.56
C ILE A 31 7.48 1.80 -6.63
N ASP A 32 8.77 1.73 -6.95
CA ASP A 32 9.31 0.75 -7.88
C ASP A 32 9.37 -0.62 -7.18
N VAL A 33 8.62 -1.58 -7.70
CA VAL A 33 8.59 -2.94 -7.19
C VAL A 33 9.05 -3.95 -8.26
N ARG A 34 9.77 -3.49 -9.28
CA ARG A 34 10.25 -4.38 -10.37
C ARG A 34 11.21 -5.44 -9.86
N GLU A 35 11.89 -5.18 -8.74
CA GLU A 35 12.77 -6.17 -8.14
C GLU A 35 12.07 -7.13 -7.19
N ALA A 36 10.76 -6.99 -7.00
CA ALA A 36 10.01 -7.85 -6.08
C ALA A 36 9.80 -9.23 -6.67
N GLU A 37 9.84 -10.24 -5.79
CA GLU A 37 9.60 -11.63 -6.14
C GLU A 37 8.60 -12.21 -5.15
N GLY A 38 7.64 -12.97 -5.67
CA GLY A 38 6.59 -13.55 -4.83
C GLY A 38 5.53 -12.53 -4.48
N ASP A 39 5.19 -12.46 -3.21
CA ASP A 39 4.13 -11.56 -2.73
C ASP A 39 4.69 -10.23 -2.25
N ILE A 40 3.95 -9.17 -2.55
CA ILE A 40 4.16 -7.84 -2.01
C ILE A 40 3.09 -7.64 -0.94
N GLN A 41 3.49 -7.42 0.30
CA GLN A 41 2.57 -7.23 1.40
C GLN A 41 2.39 -5.75 1.69
N PHE A 42 1.13 -5.32 1.75
CA PHE A 42 0.75 -3.96 2.14
C PHE A 42 0.19 -3.99 3.56
N VAL A 43 0.68 -3.08 4.39
CA VAL A 43 0.15 -2.89 5.74
C VAL A 43 -0.37 -1.47 5.83
N ASN A 44 -1.68 -1.33 5.88
CA ASN A 44 -2.37 -0.05 5.92
C ASN A 44 -2.85 0.21 7.34
N GLN A 45 -2.42 1.31 7.91
CA GLN A 45 -2.78 1.69 9.27
C GLN A 45 -3.66 2.92 9.24
N MET A 46 -4.68 2.90 10.09
CA MET A 46 -5.54 4.04 10.32
C MET A 46 -5.66 4.27 11.82
N GLY A 47 -5.38 5.49 12.24
CA GLY A 47 -5.62 5.91 13.62
C GLY A 47 -7.05 6.38 13.78
N VAL A 48 -7.22 7.53 14.43
CA VAL A 48 -8.56 8.09 14.64
C VAL A 48 -9.14 8.58 13.33
N LEU A 49 -10.35 8.14 13.03
CA LEU A 49 -11.20 8.68 11.98
C LEU A 49 -12.30 9.49 12.67
N THR A 50 -12.28 10.80 12.48
CA THR A 50 -13.19 11.68 13.20
C THR A 50 -14.65 11.50 12.77
N ALA A 51 -14.85 11.35 11.45
CA ALA A 51 -16.19 11.14 10.89
C ALA A 51 -16.08 10.58 9.47
N GLY A 52 -17.14 9.98 8.98
CA GLY A 52 -17.22 9.48 7.62
C GLY A 52 -16.53 8.15 7.42
N SER A 53 -15.80 8.01 6.30
CA SER A 53 -15.18 6.75 5.96
C SER A 53 -13.84 6.97 5.26
N LEU A 54 -12.99 5.93 5.32
CA LEU A 54 -11.77 5.85 4.54
C LEU A 54 -11.73 4.48 3.88
N THR A 55 -11.51 4.47 2.58
CA THR A 55 -11.38 3.22 1.81
C THR A 55 -10.07 3.23 1.05
N TRP A 56 -9.30 2.15 1.19
CA TRP A 56 -8.02 1.99 0.52
C TRP A 56 -8.18 1.32 -0.84
N THR A 57 -7.36 1.75 -1.80
CA THR A 57 -7.20 1.08 -3.10
C THR A 57 -5.73 1.01 -3.43
N ILE A 58 -5.33 -0.05 -4.11
CA ILE A 58 -3.97 -0.17 -4.65
C ILE A 58 -4.07 0.03 -6.15
N GLU A 59 -3.16 0.83 -6.69
CA GLU A 59 -3.05 1.04 -8.13
C GLU A 59 -1.67 0.60 -8.60
N ASP A 60 -1.58 0.10 -9.82
CA ASP A 60 -0.30 -0.18 -10.46
C ASP A 60 -0.15 0.68 -11.72
N ALA A 61 1.09 0.80 -12.18
CA ALA A 61 1.43 1.57 -13.37
C ALA A 61 2.69 1.01 -14.01
N THR A 62 2.97 1.46 -15.23
CA THR A 62 4.14 1.00 -15.98
C THR A 62 5.40 1.79 -15.68
N ASP A 63 5.27 2.96 -15.06
CA ASP A 63 6.41 3.80 -14.68
C ASP A 63 6.11 4.63 -13.43
N GLY A 64 7.12 5.32 -12.94
CA GLY A 64 7.02 6.12 -11.73
C GLY A 64 6.22 7.41 -11.87
N SER A 65 5.77 7.73 -13.08
CA SER A 65 4.89 8.87 -13.34
C SER A 65 3.41 8.46 -13.33
N GLY A 66 3.13 7.17 -13.18
CA GLY A 66 1.77 6.66 -13.14
C GLY A 66 1.15 6.42 -14.50
N THR A 67 1.96 6.19 -15.53
CA THR A 67 1.44 5.91 -16.87
C THR A 67 0.57 4.67 -16.86
N GLY A 68 -0.65 4.80 -17.34
CA GLY A 68 -1.61 3.71 -17.39
C GLY A 68 -2.12 3.27 -16.03
N ALA A 69 -2.06 4.15 -15.02
CA ALA A 69 -2.48 3.80 -13.67
C ALA A 69 -3.89 3.21 -13.64
N ALA A 70 -4.02 2.08 -12.96
CA ALA A 70 -5.30 1.40 -12.81
C ALA A 70 -5.34 0.66 -11.47
N GLY A 71 -6.54 0.54 -10.92
CA GLY A 71 -6.74 -0.22 -9.70
C GLY A 71 -6.45 -1.70 -9.91
N ILE A 72 -5.87 -2.32 -8.88
CA ILE A 72 -5.60 -3.74 -8.87
C ILE A 72 -6.19 -4.35 -7.60
N THR A 73 -6.86 -5.48 -7.73
CA THR A 73 -7.50 -6.14 -6.60
C THR A 73 -6.49 -7.01 -5.88
N PRO A 74 -6.32 -6.83 -4.55
CA PRO A 74 -5.45 -7.71 -3.78
C PRO A 74 -5.90 -9.17 -3.77
N ASN A 75 -4.97 -10.06 -3.44
CA ASN A 75 -5.26 -11.50 -3.39
C ASN A 75 -6.39 -11.83 -2.42
N GLU A 76 -6.49 -11.10 -1.32
CA GLU A 76 -7.52 -11.31 -0.29
C GLU A 76 -8.83 -10.60 -0.63
N GLY A 77 -8.90 -9.92 -1.77
CA GLY A 77 -10.04 -9.11 -2.14
C GLY A 77 -9.84 -7.63 -1.81
N ALA A 78 -10.83 -6.83 -2.15
CA ALA A 78 -10.79 -5.40 -1.89
C ALA A 78 -10.68 -5.09 -0.40
N TYR A 79 -10.15 -3.91 -0.08
CA TYR A 79 -10.13 -3.45 1.30
C TYR A 79 -11.54 -3.23 1.82
N ALA A 80 -11.74 -3.55 3.08
CA ALA A 80 -12.96 -3.17 3.78
C ALA A 80 -12.94 -1.67 4.08
N ALA A 81 -14.11 -1.10 4.33
CA ALA A 81 -14.19 0.27 4.83
C ALA A 81 -13.40 0.38 6.14
N GLY A 82 -12.59 1.43 6.24
CA GLY A 82 -11.73 1.61 7.40
C GLY A 82 -12.51 1.98 8.65
N ALA A 83 -11.98 1.57 9.78
CA ALA A 83 -12.50 1.91 11.10
C ALA A 83 -11.38 2.50 11.95
N THR A 84 -11.75 3.28 12.95
CA THR A 84 -10.79 3.90 13.87
C THR A 84 -9.85 2.84 14.46
N ASN A 85 -8.55 3.17 14.50
CA ASN A 85 -7.50 2.32 15.06
C ASN A 85 -7.43 0.94 14.43
N GLN A 86 -7.51 0.89 13.10
CA GLN A 86 -7.53 -0.35 12.35
C GLN A 86 -6.25 -0.54 11.55
N ILE A 87 -5.84 -1.80 11.43
CA ILE A 87 -4.79 -2.23 10.51
C ILE A 87 -5.40 -3.22 9.54
N GLN A 88 -5.16 -3.00 8.25
CA GLN A 88 -5.55 -3.93 7.21
C GLN A 88 -4.31 -4.39 6.44
N LYS A 89 -4.22 -5.67 6.17
CA LYS A 89 -3.13 -6.26 5.39
C LYS A 89 -3.68 -6.83 4.10
N ARG A 90 -2.96 -6.59 3.01
CA ARG A 90 -3.30 -7.14 1.69
C ARG A 90 -2.02 -7.52 0.98
N THR A 91 -2.13 -8.48 0.08
CA THR A 91 -1.00 -8.93 -0.72
C THR A 91 -1.31 -8.87 -2.20
N LEU A 92 -0.27 -8.61 -2.98
CA LEU A 92 -0.30 -8.70 -4.44
C LEU A 92 0.79 -9.65 -4.87
N ASN A 93 0.51 -10.45 -5.90
CA ASN A 93 1.56 -11.23 -6.54
C ASN A 93 2.38 -10.30 -7.42
N ALA A 94 3.70 -10.31 -7.25
CA ALA A 94 4.59 -9.44 -8.00
C ALA A 94 4.45 -9.62 -9.51
N SER A 95 4.14 -10.84 -9.97
CA SER A 95 3.96 -11.12 -11.40
C SER A 95 2.69 -10.49 -11.98
N ALA A 96 1.75 -10.08 -11.14
CA ALA A 96 0.51 -9.43 -11.58
C ALA A 96 0.63 -7.90 -11.63
N VAL A 97 1.75 -7.35 -11.16
CA VAL A 97 1.98 -5.91 -11.08
C VAL A 97 2.85 -5.45 -12.23
N ARG A 98 2.52 -4.30 -12.82
CA ARG A 98 3.25 -3.76 -13.98
C ARG A 98 4.54 -3.01 -13.61
N GLY A 99 5.03 -3.18 -12.40
CA GLY A 99 6.33 -2.67 -11.97
C GLY A 99 6.30 -1.55 -10.95
N TRP A 100 5.22 -0.78 -10.87
CA TRP A 100 5.09 0.34 -9.94
C TRP A 100 3.75 0.28 -9.24
N VAL A 101 3.73 0.58 -7.95
CA VAL A 101 2.50 0.55 -7.16
C VAL A 101 2.37 1.82 -6.32
N ARG A 102 1.15 2.18 -6.02
CA ARG A 102 0.84 3.18 -5.00
C ARG A 102 -0.44 2.78 -4.28
N CYS A 103 -0.65 3.40 -3.12
CA CYS A 103 -1.85 3.21 -2.34
C CYS A 103 -2.61 4.53 -2.27
N VAL A 104 -3.93 4.46 -2.43
CA VAL A 104 -4.80 5.62 -2.35
C VAL A 104 -5.84 5.37 -1.25
N GLY A 105 -5.87 6.24 -0.26
CA GLY A 105 -6.92 6.24 0.75
C GLY A 105 -7.93 7.31 0.41
N THR A 106 -9.13 6.92 0.03
CA THR A 106 -10.22 7.85 -0.28
C THR A 106 -10.98 8.17 1.00
N ILE A 107 -10.97 9.44 1.40
CA ILE A 107 -11.60 9.90 2.63
C ILE A 107 -12.86 10.67 2.29
N VAL A 108 -13.97 10.26 2.90
CA VAL A 108 -15.23 10.99 2.85
C VAL A 108 -15.47 11.53 4.26
N THR A 109 -15.49 12.84 4.40
CA THR A 109 -15.54 13.59 5.66
C THR A 109 -14.18 13.55 6.37
N GLY A 110 -13.89 12.76 7.35
CA GLY A 110 -12.57 12.77 8.00
C GLY A 110 -12.44 13.89 9.03
N PRO A 111 -11.20 14.32 9.44
CA PRO A 111 -9.91 13.78 8.99
C PRO A 111 -9.57 12.41 9.57
N SER A 112 -8.50 11.82 9.05
CA SER A 112 -7.99 10.54 9.52
C SER A 112 -6.47 10.53 9.59
N LEU A 113 -5.92 9.85 10.58
CA LEU A 113 -4.49 9.56 10.66
C LEU A 113 -4.22 8.27 9.90
N VAL A 114 -3.28 8.31 8.97
CA VAL A 114 -3.01 7.16 8.08
C VAL A 114 -1.52 6.95 7.88
N ALA A 115 -1.15 5.68 7.65
CA ALA A 115 0.20 5.30 7.23
C ALA A 115 0.12 4.00 6.45
N VAL A 116 1.02 3.82 5.49
CA VAL A 116 1.10 2.59 4.71
C VAL A 116 2.55 2.17 4.57
N ASN A 117 2.81 0.89 4.83
CA ASN A 117 4.10 0.28 4.59
C ASN A 117 3.92 -0.92 3.67
N ILE A 118 4.94 -1.21 2.88
CA ILE A 118 4.97 -2.44 2.07
C ILE A 118 6.21 -3.24 2.42
N MET A 119 6.12 -4.55 2.21
CA MET A 119 7.26 -5.46 2.34
C MET A 119 7.26 -6.41 1.15
N TYR A 120 8.44 -6.68 0.63
CA TYR A 120 8.60 -7.66 -0.44
C TYR A 120 9.98 -8.28 -0.39
N HIS A 121 10.12 -9.43 -1.04
CA HIS A 121 11.41 -10.10 -1.19
C HIS A 121 12.03 -9.63 -2.50
N PRO A 122 13.25 -9.05 -2.49
CA PRO A 122 13.92 -8.69 -3.73
C PRO A 122 14.40 -9.93 -4.47
N LYS A 123 14.39 -9.86 -5.80
CA LYS A 123 14.88 -10.94 -6.66
C LYS A 123 16.36 -11.20 -6.44
N TYR A 124 17.08 -10.14 -6.11
CA TYR A 124 18.53 -10.22 -5.94
C TYR A 124 18.84 -9.95 -4.49
N THR A 125 19.51 -10.92 -3.86
CA THR A 125 20.01 -10.72 -2.51
C THR A 125 21.44 -10.23 -2.60
N VAL A 126 21.78 -9.37 -1.67
CA VAL A 126 23.12 -8.80 -1.63
C VAL A 126 23.86 -9.34 -0.42
#